data_23f503362c29c858a0ab3726d8c146e8
#
_entry.id   23f503362c29c858a0ab3726d8c146e8
#
_cell.length_a   1.000
_cell.length_b   1.000
_cell.length_c   1.000
_cell.angle_alpha   90.00
_cell.angle_beta   90.00
_cell.angle_gamma   90.00
#
_symmetry.space_group_name_H-M   'P 1'
#
loop_
_entity.id
_entity.type
_entity.pdbx_description
1 polymer ?
#
loop_
_entity_poly.entity_id
_entity_poly.type
_entity_poly.pdbx_seq_one_letter_code
_entity_poly.pdbx_strand_id
1 'polypeptide(L)'
;MKQLYLGVLSLYLSILTSFAQTHQPVQPPDTRKNLPGQTEDSSGYQSKKLTIDEVNLVSAWYHQDGNNSAVTGGIGTESLTDFANTIDLQISKFSSKLHKNTFNFELGVDHYTSASSDKIDPYSISSASMSDTRIYPSLNWTNTNVKTGDAIGLSASFSHEYDYQSYGAGLNLTRLSKDKNTEFDLRLQAFLDTWMVILPVELRPAGYGSGAHDDERPVDYKPRNSFSAAFSVAQVINKRFQAMLIIEPAYQHGLLATKYQRDYFTDGSARVENLPDTRYKLPIGIRMNYFLGDYFIIRTFYRYYMDNWGVRAHTFELEVPVKLSSFFSVSPFYRYNNQQGTRYFTPYGMHQISDKYYTSDFDLASMHSSFMGLDLRVSPPKGVFGRRHFTALELRYGHYLRSTGLNSNIVTLALKFK
;
A
#
# COMPACT_ATOMS: atom_id res chain seq x y z
N MET A 1 14.88 -2.93 5.39
CA MET A 1 13.72 -3.79 5.20
C MET A 1 12.39 -3.07 5.30
N LYS A 2 12.11 -2.20 6.28
CA LYS A 2 10.82 -1.46 6.34
C LYS A 2 10.63 -0.41 5.28
N GLN A 3 11.66 0.10 4.67
CA GLN A 3 11.53 0.95 3.47
C GLN A 3 11.31 0.12 2.20
N LEU A 4 11.81 -1.12 2.16
CA LEU A 4 11.38 -2.12 1.19
C LEU A 4 9.87 -2.38 1.33
N TYR A 5 9.33 -2.41 2.58
CA TYR A 5 7.90 -2.53 2.85
C TYR A 5 7.11 -1.30 2.42
N LEU A 6 7.69 -0.10 2.48
CA LEU A 6 7.05 1.07 1.86
C LEU A 6 7.08 0.95 0.32
N GLY A 7 8.12 0.35 -0.27
CA GLY A 7 8.18 0.02 -1.70
C GLY A 7 7.24 -1.13 -2.06
N VAL A 8 7.28 -2.23 -1.31
CA VAL A 8 6.38 -3.38 -1.49
C VAL A 8 4.98 -3.04 -0.99
N LEU A 9 4.82 -2.33 0.12
CA LEU A 9 3.52 -1.84 0.58
C LEU A 9 2.96 -0.74 -0.34
N SER A 10 3.79 0.12 -0.95
CA SER A 10 3.34 1.03 -2.00
C SER A 10 3.05 0.30 -3.30
N LEU A 11 3.76 -0.80 -3.58
CA LEU A 11 3.44 -1.73 -4.66
C LEU A 11 2.16 -2.50 -4.33
N TYR A 12 2.01 -2.97 -3.10
CA TYR A 12 0.83 -3.68 -2.58
C TYR A 12 -0.37 -2.74 -2.41
N LEU A 13 -0.20 -1.53 -1.84
CA LEU A 13 -1.26 -0.53 -1.80
C LEU A 13 -1.65 -0.07 -3.21
N SER A 14 -0.74 -0.02 -4.16
CA SER A 14 -1.10 0.29 -5.55
C SER A 14 -1.80 -0.88 -6.24
N ILE A 15 -1.54 -2.12 -5.82
CA ILE A 15 -2.29 -3.30 -6.25
C ILE A 15 -3.67 -3.31 -5.57
N LEU A 16 -3.74 -3.15 -4.24
CA LEU A 16 -4.99 -3.07 -3.49
C LEU A 16 -5.80 -1.80 -3.83
N THR A 17 -5.16 -0.65 -4.08
CA THR A 17 -5.86 0.53 -4.56
C THR A 17 -6.28 0.40 -6.03
N SER A 18 -5.61 -0.41 -6.84
CA SER A 18 -6.14 -0.83 -8.14
C SER A 18 -7.40 -1.66 -7.98
N PHE A 19 -7.49 -2.52 -6.96
CA PHE A 19 -8.69 -3.29 -6.64
C PHE A 19 -9.78 -2.47 -5.97
N ALA A 20 -9.44 -1.58 -5.03
CA ALA A 20 -10.40 -0.69 -4.36
C ALA A 20 -10.92 0.42 -5.28
N GLN A 21 -10.18 0.79 -6.33
CA GLN A 21 -10.58 1.84 -7.27
C GLN A 21 -11.22 1.31 -8.55
N THR A 22 -11.45 0.02 -8.71
CA THR A 22 -12.44 -0.51 -9.64
C THR A 22 -13.87 -0.36 -9.12
N HIS A 23 -14.15 0.55 -8.19
CA HIS A 23 -15.46 1.13 -8.13
C HIS A 23 -15.67 1.80 -9.49
N GLN A 24 -16.26 1.04 -10.41
CA GLN A 24 -16.96 1.65 -11.52
C GLN A 24 -17.80 2.76 -10.91
N PRO A 25 -17.82 3.97 -11.47
CA PRO A 25 -18.86 4.92 -11.09
C PRO A 25 -20.13 4.10 -11.13
N VAL A 26 -20.81 3.97 -9.99
CA VAL A 26 -22.10 3.30 -9.90
C VAL A 26 -22.89 3.96 -10.98
N GLN A 27 -23.17 3.22 -12.07
CA GLN A 27 -24.16 3.70 -13.03
C GLN A 27 -25.36 4.00 -12.17
N PRO A 28 -25.89 5.22 -12.20
CA PRO A 28 -27.09 5.52 -11.44
C PRO A 28 -28.09 4.45 -11.86
N PRO A 29 -28.73 3.74 -10.93
CA PRO A 29 -29.72 2.74 -11.27
C PRO A 29 -30.68 3.41 -12.23
N ASP A 30 -30.96 2.77 -13.36
CA ASP A 30 -31.86 3.28 -14.37
C ASP A 30 -33.22 3.57 -13.70
N THR A 31 -33.41 4.83 -13.31
CA THR A 31 -34.57 5.31 -12.55
C THR A 31 -35.80 5.43 -13.43
N ARG A 32 -35.82 4.84 -14.63
CA ARG A 32 -36.96 4.81 -15.55
C ARG A 32 -37.75 3.51 -15.48
N LYS A 33 -37.80 2.82 -14.37
CA LYS A 33 -38.95 1.94 -14.09
C LYS A 33 -39.91 2.69 -13.20
N ASN A 34 -41.01 3.12 -13.79
CA ASN A 34 -42.18 3.72 -13.16
C ASN A 34 -42.54 2.91 -11.91
N LEU A 35 -42.23 3.45 -10.74
CA LEU A 35 -42.85 3.01 -9.51
C LEU A 35 -44.28 3.60 -9.50
N PRO A 36 -45.34 2.81 -9.24
CA PRO A 36 -46.67 3.31 -9.05
C PRO A 36 -46.64 4.34 -7.93
N GLY A 37 -47.40 5.43 -8.09
CA GLY A 37 -47.43 6.55 -7.17
C GLY A 37 -47.59 6.11 -5.72
N GLN A 38 -46.54 6.35 -4.94
CA GLN A 38 -46.61 6.35 -3.49
C GLN A 38 -46.71 7.79 -3.04
N THR A 39 -47.89 8.15 -2.58
CA THR A 39 -48.15 9.27 -1.67
C THR A 39 -47.07 9.31 -0.60
N GLU A 40 -46.56 10.50 -0.30
CA GLU A 40 -45.65 10.75 0.82
C GLU A 40 -46.37 10.39 2.13
N ASP A 41 -46.25 9.13 2.52
CA ASP A 41 -46.70 8.67 3.82
C ASP A 41 -45.51 8.75 4.77
N SER A 42 -45.53 9.64 5.73
CA SER A 42 -44.56 9.91 6.76
C SER A 42 -44.49 8.82 7.82
N SER A 43 -45.06 7.66 7.57
CA SER A 43 -45.13 6.55 8.51
C SER A 43 -43.98 5.56 8.28
N GLY A 44 -43.04 5.58 9.21
CA GLY A 44 -42.25 4.40 9.59
C GLY A 44 -41.26 3.86 8.56
N TYR A 45 -40.07 4.52 8.40
CA TYR A 45 -38.92 3.84 7.82
C TYR A 45 -38.67 2.50 8.57
N GLN A 46 -38.88 1.37 7.88
CA GLN A 46 -38.46 0.07 8.38
C GLN A 46 -36.97 -0.11 8.06
N SER A 47 -36.15 -0.21 9.09
CA SER A 47 -34.71 -0.49 8.96
C SER A 47 -34.48 -1.74 8.13
N LYS A 48 -33.81 -1.61 6.98
CA LYS A 48 -33.40 -2.77 6.18
C LYS A 48 -32.41 -3.64 6.98
N LYS A 49 -32.49 -4.95 6.78
CA LYS A 49 -31.55 -5.89 7.40
C LYS A 49 -30.12 -5.59 6.92
N LEU A 50 -29.14 -5.92 7.75
CA LEU A 50 -27.73 -5.92 7.39
C LEU A 50 -27.51 -6.93 6.25
N THR A 51 -26.78 -6.51 5.22
CA THR A 51 -26.46 -7.33 4.05
C THR A 51 -24.95 -7.47 3.89
N ILE A 52 -24.51 -8.67 3.55
CA ILE A 52 -23.15 -8.87 3.07
C ILE A 52 -23.16 -8.45 1.61
N ASP A 53 -22.39 -7.39 1.30
CA ASP A 53 -22.29 -6.86 -0.05
C ASP A 53 -21.23 -7.63 -0.85
N GLU A 54 -20.10 -7.99 -0.20
CA GLU A 54 -18.96 -8.59 -0.87
C GLU A 54 -18.02 -9.25 0.13
N VAL A 55 -17.37 -10.35 -0.30
CA VAL A 55 -16.23 -10.97 0.37
C VAL A 55 -15.13 -11.14 -0.67
N ASN A 56 -13.94 -10.63 -0.37
CA ASN A 56 -12.76 -10.78 -1.21
C ASN A 56 -11.71 -11.60 -0.47
N LEU A 57 -11.09 -12.54 -1.18
CA LEU A 57 -9.92 -13.29 -0.72
C LEU A 57 -8.78 -12.99 -1.69
N VAL A 58 -7.67 -12.52 -1.17
CA VAL A 58 -6.48 -12.22 -1.98
C VAL A 58 -5.30 -12.98 -1.41
N SER A 59 -4.61 -13.74 -2.27
CA SER A 59 -3.36 -14.40 -1.94
C SER A 59 -2.30 -13.92 -2.90
N ALA A 60 -1.11 -13.56 -2.38
CA ALA A 60 0.00 -13.13 -3.19
C ALA A 60 1.28 -13.86 -2.77
N TRP A 61 2.05 -14.25 -3.76
CA TRP A 61 3.42 -14.71 -3.61
C TRP A 61 4.35 -13.68 -4.21
N TYR A 62 5.36 -13.30 -3.45
CA TYR A 62 6.41 -12.39 -3.86
C TYR A 62 7.77 -13.04 -3.63
N HIS A 63 8.67 -12.91 -4.61
CA HIS A 63 10.06 -13.31 -4.47
C HIS A 63 10.96 -12.27 -5.12
N GLN A 64 12.02 -11.87 -4.40
CA GLN A 64 13.04 -10.97 -4.91
C GLN A 64 14.44 -11.57 -4.75
N ASP A 65 15.33 -11.13 -5.65
CA ASP A 65 16.77 -11.34 -5.58
C ASP A 65 17.51 -10.03 -5.86
N GLY A 66 18.61 -9.81 -5.14
CA GLY A 66 19.46 -8.64 -5.27
C GLY A 66 20.77 -8.84 -4.55
N ASN A 67 21.66 -7.87 -4.69
CA ASN A 67 23.04 -7.95 -4.17
C ASN A 67 23.42 -6.74 -3.31
N ASN A 68 22.45 -5.90 -2.90
CA ASN A 68 22.71 -4.67 -2.17
C ASN A 68 21.98 -4.64 -0.83
N SER A 69 22.13 -5.70 -0.02
CA SER A 69 21.49 -5.79 1.28
C SER A 69 21.90 -4.63 2.19
N ALA A 70 20.91 -3.83 2.60
CA ALA A 70 21.11 -2.73 3.53
C ALA A 70 21.59 -3.21 4.92
N VAL A 71 21.25 -4.43 5.30
CA VAL A 71 21.71 -5.07 6.56
C VAL A 71 23.23 -5.14 6.63
N THR A 72 23.88 -5.32 5.50
CA THR A 72 25.34 -5.46 5.37
C THR A 72 26.01 -4.25 4.71
N GLY A 73 25.34 -3.09 4.76
CA GLY A 73 25.89 -1.82 4.25
C GLY A 73 25.76 -1.66 2.74
N GLY A 74 24.76 -2.24 2.13
CA GLY A 74 24.50 -2.11 0.69
C GLY A 74 25.25 -3.11 -0.18
N ILE A 75 25.74 -4.20 0.40
CA ILE A 75 26.36 -5.33 -0.31
C ILE A 75 25.77 -6.66 0.17
N GLY A 76 26.00 -7.75 -0.58
CA GLY A 76 25.53 -9.08 -0.19
C GLY A 76 24.11 -9.37 -0.61
N THR A 77 23.65 -10.57 -0.30
CA THR A 77 22.38 -11.12 -0.77
C THR A 77 21.17 -10.36 -0.25
N GLU A 78 20.23 -10.07 -1.14
CA GLU A 78 18.98 -9.35 -0.88
C GLU A 78 17.76 -10.20 -1.29
N SER A 79 17.87 -11.53 -1.07
CA SER A 79 16.82 -12.48 -1.44
C SER A 79 15.74 -12.56 -0.37
N LEU A 80 14.47 -12.38 -0.76
CA LEU A 80 13.31 -12.45 0.14
C LEU A 80 12.17 -13.16 -0.55
N THR A 81 11.46 -13.99 0.20
CA THR A 81 10.16 -14.56 -0.22
C THR A 81 9.10 -14.14 0.76
N ASP A 82 7.95 -13.69 0.26
CA ASP A 82 6.78 -13.30 1.04
C ASP A 82 5.54 -14.01 0.51
N PHE A 83 4.70 -14.48 1.42
CA PHE A 83 3.39 -15.05 1.14
C PHE A 83 2.33 -14.32 1.95
N ALA A 84 1.53 -13.52 1.27
CA ALA A 84 0.52 -12.67 1.87
C ALA A 84 -0.89 -13.15 1.56
N ASN A 85 -1.77 -13.10 2.57
CA ASN A 85 -3.19 -13.43 2.44
C ASN A 85 -4.03 -12.35 3.08
N THR A 86 -5.06 -11.90 2.38
CA THR A 86 -6.00 -10.91 2.89
C THR A 86 -7.43 -11.38 2.68
N ILE A 87 -8.25 -11.23 3.72
CA ILE A 87 -9.70 -11.40 3.69
C ILE A 87 -10.32 -10.03 3.90
N ASP A 88 -11.20 -9.63 2.98
CA ASP A 88 -11.96 -8.39 3.05
C ASP A 88 -13.45 -8.70 3.05
N LEU A 89 -14.18 -8.20 4.04
CA LEU A 89 -15.62 -8.38 4.22
C LEU A 89 -16.32 -7.03 4.20
N GLN A 90 -17.14 -6.79 3.20
CA GLN A 90 -17.99 -5.60 3.14
C GLN A 90 -19.43 -5.94 3.50
N ILE A 91 -19.95 -5.22 4.49
CA ILE A 91 -21.35 -5.30 4.92
C ILE A 91 -21.99 -3.94 4.92
N SER A 92 -23.28 -3.87 4.63
CA SER A 92 -23.97 -2.60 4.63
C SER A 92 -25.37 -2.65 5.23
N LYS A 93 -25.81 -1.48 5.69
CA LYS A 93 -27.16 -1.28 6.25
C LYS A 93 -27.64 0.13 5.96
N PHE A 94 -28.88 0.27 5.57
CA PHE A 94 -29.53 1.57 5.49
C PHE A 94 -30.04 1.98 6.88
N SER A 95 -29.63 3.13 7.39
CA SER A 95 -30.12 3.71 8.64
C SER A 95 -31.36 4.59 8.43
N SER A 96 -31.53 5.11 7.19
CA SER A 96 -32.70 5.86 6.74
C SER A 96 -32.87 5.65 5.23
N LYS A 97 -33.93 6.22 4.63
CA LYS A 97 -34.10 6.21 3.17
C LYS A 97 -32.91 6.82 2.41
N LEU A 98 -32.17 7.74 3.06
CA LEU A 98 -31.13 8.54 2.44
C LEU A 98 -29.71 8.17 2.88
N HIS A 99 -29.55 7.42 3.94
CA HIS A 99 -28.23 7.11 4.50
C HIS A 99 -27.92 5.62 4.48
N LYS A 100 -26.84 5.25 3.78
CA LYS A 100 -26.24 3.90 3.77
C LYS A 100 -25.00 3.89 4.65
N ASN A 101 -24.96 3.02 5.65
CA ASN A 101 -23.74 2.71 6.39
C ASN A 101 -23.09 1.49 5.75
N THR A 102 -21.82 1.60 5.44
CA THR A 102 -20.98 0.51 4.94
C THR A 102 -19.85 0.28 5.94
N PHE A 103 -19.65 -0.97 6.33
CA PHE A 103 -18.53 -1.41 7.15
C PHE A 103 -17.67 -2.32 6.30
N ASN A 104 -16.38 -2.07 6.29
CA ASN A 104 -15.39 -2.89 5.63
C ASN A 104 -14.42 -3.40 6.69
N PHE A 105 -14.36 -4.71 6.89
CA PHE A 105 -13.43 -5.38 7.76
C PHE A 105 -12.39 -6.11 6.91
N GLU A 106 -11.12 -5.82 7.13
CA GLU A 106 -10.00 -6.47 6.48
C GLU A 106 -9.11 -7.14 7.51
N LEU A 107 -8.67 -8.35 7.21
CA LEU A 107 -7.64 -9.07 7.96
C LEU A 107 -6.57 -9.54 7.00
N GLY A 108 -5.36 -9.04 7.16
CA GLY A 108 -4.19 -9.48 6.41
C GLY A 108 -3.20 -10.24 7.30
N VAL A 109 -2.56 -11.24 6.69
CA VAL A 109 -1.46 -12.02 7.28
C VAL A 109 -0.39 -12.20 6.21
N ASP A 110 0.80 -11.71 6.50
CA ASP A 110 1.98 -11.84 5.65
C ASP A 110 3.04 -12.66 6.40
N HIS A 111 3.66 -13.62 5.71
CA HIS A 111 4.81 -14.34 6.22
C HIS A 111 5.97 -14.20 5.24
N TYR A 112 7.09 -13.69 5.72
CA TYR A 112 8.24 -13.38 4.87
C TYR A 112 9.56 -13.76 5.51
N THR A 113 10.53 -14.12 4.65
CA THR A 113 11.91 -14.43 5.05
C THR A 113 12.73 -13.16 5.22
N SER A 114 13.86 -13.26 5.91
CA SER A 114 14.85 -12.16 5.93
C SER A 114 15.37 -11.88 4.52
N ALA A 115 15.53 -10.61 4.19
CA ALA A 115 16.13 -10.16 2.94
C ALA A 115 17.66 -10.29 2.92
N SER A 116 18.29 -10.78 3.99
CA SER A 116 19.74 -10.94 4.08
C SER A 116 20.11 -12.33 4.56
N SER A 117 21.19 -12.89 4.01
CA SER A 117 21.81 -14.11 4.50
C SER A 117 22.63 -13.88 5.78
N ASP A 118 22.95 -12.62 6.10
CA ASP A 118 23.76 -12.27 7.26
C ASP A 118 22.86 -12.00 8.48
N LYS A 119 23.04 -12.81 9.50
CA LYS A 119 22.25 -12.72 10.74
C LYS A 119 22.72 -11.55 11.58
N ILE A 120 21.83 -10.64 11.91
CA ILE A 120 22.09 -9.51 12.81
C ILE A 120 22.24 -9.99 14.23
N ASP A 121 21.40 -10.94 14.61
CA ASP A 121 21.39 -11.59 15.90
C ASP A 121 21.04 -13.07 15.73
N PRO A 122 21.99 -14.00 16.01
CA PRO A 122 21.75 -15.43 15.88
C PRO A 122 20.66 -15.98 16.81
N TYR A 123 20.31 -15.25 17.86
CA TYR A 123 19.35 -15.67 18.90
C TYR A 123 17.98 -15.02 18.74
N SER A 124 17.82 -14.08 17.80
CA SER A 124 16.56 -13.38 17.57
C SER A 124 15.89 -13.86 16.29
N ILE A 125 14.67 -14.33 16.39
CA ILE A 125 13.81 -14.63 15.24
C ILE A 125 13.08 -13.34 14.88
N SER A 126 13.59 -12.61 13.90
CA SER A 126 13.02 -11.37 13.41
C SER A 126 13.19 -11.24 11.90
N SER A 127 12.48 -10.32 11.28
CA SER A 127 12.64 -9.98 9.86
C SER A 127 14.08 -9.64 9.49
N ALA A 128 14.84 -9.15 10.47
CA ALA A 128 16.24 -8.80 10.30
C ALA A 128 17.20 -10.00 10.32
N SER A 129 16.80 -11.15 10.89
CA SER A 129 17.66 -12.30 11.10
C SER A 129 17.21 -13.56 10.39
N MET A 130 15.90 -13.86 10.35
CA MET A 130 15.36 -15.11 9.80
C MET A 130 14.08 -14.91 9.00
N SER A 131 12.98 -14.66 9.69
CA SER A 131 11.65 -14.49 9.11
C SER A 131 10.75 -13.72 10.07
N ASP A 132 9.63 -13.22 9.60
CA ASP A 132 8.61 -12.60 10.44
C ASP A 132 7.22 -12.88 9.91
N THR A 133 6.22 -12.72 10.79
CA THR A 133 4.81 -12.80 10.43
C THR A 133 4.12 -11.54 10.88
N ARG A 134 3.51 -10.85 9.94
CA ARG A 134 2.71 -9.66 10.17
C ARG A 134 1.25 -9.99 10.16
N ILE A 135 0.51 -9.50 11.16
CA ILE A 135 -0.96 -9.58 11.24
C ILE A 135 -1.50 -8.15 11.30
N TYR A 136 -2.44 -7.81 10.40
CA TYR A 136 -2.93 -6.43 10.30
C TYR A 136 -4.43 -6.36 10.02
N PRO A 137 -5.28 -6.37 11.07
CA PRO A 137 -6.69 -6.08 10.95
C PRO A 137 -6.95 -4.60 10.71
N SER A 138 -7.97 -4.28 9.91
CA SER A 138 -8.52 -2.93 9.76
C SER A 138 -10.04 -2.93 9.73
N LEU A 139 -10.63 -1.84 10.18
CA LEU A 139 -12.07 -1.58 10.15
C LEU A 139 -12.30 -0.19 9.56
N ASN A 140 -13.13 -0.11 8.53
CA ASN A 140 -13.57 1.13 7.95
C ASN A 140 -15.10 1.22 8.04
N TRP A 141 -15.60 2.34 8.54
CA TRP A 141 -17.01 2.69 8.49
C TRP A 141 -17.22 3.89 7.60
N THR A 142 -18.23 3.84 6.72
CA THR A 142 -18.59 4.95 5.85
C THR A 142 -20.10 5.16 5.89
N ASN A 143 -20.53 6.40 6.15
CA ASN A 143 -21.91 6.82 6.01
C ASN A 143 -22.04 7.64 4.73
N THR A 144 -22.84 7.17 3.81
CA THR A 144 -23.07 7.81 2.50
C THR A 144 -24.50 8.32 2.39
N ASN A 145 -24.67 9.58 2.05
CA ASN A 145 -25.96 10.11 1.62
C ASN A 145 -26.23 9.65 0.18
N VAL A 146 -27.17 8.73 0.01
CA VAL A 146 -27.46 8.12 -1.31
C VAL A 146 -27.96 9.14 -2.34
N LYS A 147 -28.62 10.22 -1.90
CA LYS A 147 -29.16 11.27 -2.78
C LYS A 147 -28.05 12.17 -3.34
N THR A 148 -27.19 12.67 -2.47
CA THR A 148 -26.11 13.61 -2.87
C THR A 148 -24.84 12.88 -3.28
N GLY A 149 -24.58 11.68 -2.73
CA GLY A 149 -23.33 10.95 -2.86
C GLY A 149 -22.26 11.38 -1.86
N ASP A 150 -22.53 12.41 -1.04
CA ASP A 150 -21.59 12.84 -0.01
C ASP A 150 -21.39 11.73 1.02
N ALA A 151 -20.15 11.55 1.48
CA ALA A 151 -19.84 10.54 2.46
C ALA A 151 -18.87 11.05 3.53
N ILE A 152 -18.99 10.47 4.72
CA ILE A 152 -18.03 10.56 5.79
C ILE A 152 -17.62 9.15 6.20
N GLY A 153 -16.33 8.93 6.36
CA GLY A 153 -15.78 7.64 6.77
C GLY A 153 -14.79 7.78 7.93
N LEU A 154 -14.77 6.76 8.78
CA LEU A 154 -13.78 6.61 9.84
C LEU A 154 -13.09 5.26 9.65
N SER A 155 -11.78 5.22 9.90
CA SER A 155 -11.01 3.99 9.86
C SER A 155 -10.17 3.83 11.12
N ALA A 156 -9.99 2.56 11.52
CA ALA A 156 -9.05 2.15 12.55
C ALA A 156 -8.30 0.92 12.05
N SER A 157 -7.01 0.86 12.32
CA SER A 157 -6.17 -0.27 11.96
C SER A 157 -5.14 -0.57 13.05
N PHE A 158 -4.74 -1.83 13.07
CA PHE A 158 -3.68 -2.32 13.92
C PHE A 158 -2.74 -3.17 13.06
N SER A 159 -1.44 -3.15 13.35
CA SER A 159 -0.48 -4.05 12.73
C SER A 159 0.55 -4.48 13.77
N HIS A 160 0.87 -5.77 13.76
CA HIS A 160 1.84 -6.34 14.68
C HIS A 160 2.81 -7.26 13.93
N GLU A 161 4.08 -7.10 14.24
CA GLU A 161 5.22 -7.91 13.85
C GLU A 161 6.08 -8.15 15.09
N TYR A 162 7.11 -8.96 15.01
CA TYR A 162 8.00 -9.22 16.14
C TYR A 162 8.59 -7.94 16.76
N ASP A 163 9.11 -7.05 15.93
CA ASP A 163 9.80 -5.83 16.36
C ASP A 163 9.01 -4.54 16.10
N TYR A 164 7.78 -4.63 15.58
CA TYR A 164 7.01 -3.45 15.18
C TYR A 164 5.52 -3.57 15.47
N GLN A 165 4.98 -2.50 16.02
CA GLN A 165 3.57 -2.35 16.30
C GLN A 165 3.06 -1.01 15.78
N SER A 166 1.90 -1.00 15.15
CA SER A 166 1.28 0.19 14.57
C SER A 166 -0.20 0.28 14.92
N TYR A 167 -0.63 1.47 15.34
CA TYR A 167 -2.03 1.85 15.49
C TYR A 167 -2.35 2.94 14.48
N GLY A 168 -3.34 2.69 13.63
CA GLY A 168 -3.78 3.63 12.61
C GLY A 168 -5.18 4.15 12.88
N ALA A 169 -5.40 5.45 12.60
CA ALA A 169 -6.71 6.07 12.57
C ALA A 169 -6.85 6.95 11.33
N GLY A 170 -8.04 7.03 10.76
CA GLY A 170 -8.31 7.85 9.58
C GLY A 170 -9.70 8.44 9.54
N LEU A 171 -9.79 9.58 8.86
CA LEU A 171 -11.03 10.28 8.51
C LEU A 171 -11.06 10.44 6.99
N ASN A 172 -12.18 10.09 6.37
CA ASN A 172 -12.43 10.29 4.96
C ASN A 172 -13.68 11.16 4.75
N LEU A 173 -13.57 12.20 3.92
CA LEU A 173 -14.65 13.10 3.56
C LEU A 173 -14.76 13.14 2.05
N THR A 174 -15.91 12.70 1.51
CA THR A 174 -16.19 12.73 0.07
C THR A 174 -17.36 13.66 -0.20
N ARG A 175 -17.21 14.52 -1.19
CA ARG A 175 -18.27 15.42 -1.66
C ARG A 175 -18.38 15.37 -3.17
N LEU A 176 -19.61 15.17 -3.65
CA LEU A 176 -19.92 15.22 -5.07
C LEU A 176 -20.50 16.59 -5.46
N SER A 177 -20.19 17.02 -6.68
CA SER A 177 -20.87 18.14 -7.31
C SER A 177 -22.37 17.81 -7.56
N LYS A 178 -23.19 18.84 -7.78
CA LYS A 178 -24.63 18.66 -8.01
C LYS A 178 -24.95 17.80 -9.25
N ASP A 179 -24.11 17.89 -10.27
CA ASP A 179 -24.19 17.09 -11.51
C ASP A 179 -23.50 15.74 -11.40
N LYS A 180 -22.87 15.44 -10.24
CA LYS A 180 -22.09 14.22 -9.94
C LYS A 180 -20.92 13.94 -10.90
N ASN A 181 -20.47 14.94 -11.64
CA ASN A 181 -19.33 14.82 -12.55
C ASN A 181 -18.00 15.14 -11.88
N THR A 182 -18.03 15.84 -10.73
CA THR A 182 -16.84 16.16 -9.94
C THR A 182 -16.95 15.56 -8.56
N GLU A 183 -15.91 14.88 -8.12
CA GLU A 183 -15.76 14.34 -6.78
C GLU A 183 -14.56 14.98 -6.10
N PHE A 184 -14.77 15.48 -4.90
CA PHE A 184 -13.73 15.95 -3.99
C PHE A 184 -13.58 14.95 -2.86
N ASP A 185 -12.38 14.51 -2.60
CA ASP A 185 -12.07 13.59 -1.52
C ASP A 185 -10.93 14.14 -0.66
N LEU A 186 -11.11 14.09 0.66
CA LEU A 186 -10.09 14.41 1.65
C LEU A 186 -9.96 13.23 2.60
N ARG A 187 -8.75 12.64 2.65
CA ARG A 187 -8.40 11.58 3.58
C ARG A 187 -7.31 12.07 4.53
N LEU A 188 -7.56 11.97 5.81
CA LEU A 188 -6.59 12.23 6.88
C LEU A 188 -6.25 10.91 7.54
N GLN A 189 -4.96 10.65 7.75
CA GLN A 189 -4.48 9.42 8.39
C GLN A 189 -3.38 9.76 9.41
N ALA A 190 -3.41 9.04 10.52
CA ALA A 190 -2.38 9.06 11.55
C ALA A 190 -2.00 7.61 11.87
N PHE A 191 -0.70 7.34 11.91
CA PHE A 191 -0.14 6.08 12.39
C PHE A 191 0.78 6.38 13.56
N LEU A 192 0.52 5.71 14.68
CA LEU A 192 1.31 5.78 15.89
C LEU A 192 2.02 4.44 16.03
N ASP A 193 3.28 4.45 15.63
CA ASP A 193 4.07 3.24 15.52
C ASP A 193 5.10 3.19 16.63
N THR A 194 5.36 1.98 17.09
CA THR A 194 6.42 1.67 18.06
C THR A 194 7.34 0.63 17.47
N TRP A 195 8.62 0.90 17.48
CA TRP A 195 9.65 0.04 16.93
C TRP A 195 10.65 -0.40 17.99
N MET A 196 10.86 -1.71 18.12
CA MET A 196 11.91 -2.31 18.93
C MET A 196 13.27 -2.04 18.26
N VAL A 197 14.19 -1.47 19.00
CA VAL A 197 15.54 -1.22 18.52
C VAL A 197 16.36 -2.53 18.62
N ILE A 198 16.69 -3.10 17.48
CA ILE A 198 17.59 -4.25 17.38
C ILE A 198 18.92 -3.75 16.79
N LEU A 199 20.03 -3.98 17.51
CA LEU A 199 21.37 -3.63 17.04
C LEU A 199 22.12 -4.89 16.59
N PRO A 200 22.98 -4.79 15.55
CA PRO A 200 23.92 -5.85 15.22
C PRO A 200 24.79 -6.21 16.43
N VAL A 201 25.05 -7.50 16.64
CA VAL A 201 25.72 -7.99 17.85
C VAL A 201 27.06 -7.29 18.09
N GLU A 202 27.85 -7.08 17.05
CA GLU A 202 29.19 -6.46 17.10
C GLU A 202 29.15 -4.93 17.33
N LEU A 203 28.00 -4.29 17.12
CA LEU A 203 27.84 -2.84 17.31
C LEU A 203 27.08 -2.48 18.59
N ARG A 204 26.85 -3.47 19.47
CA ARG A 204 26.20 -3.25 20.77
C ARG A 204 27.13 -2.56 21.75
N PRO A 205 26.65 -1.54 22.50
CA PRO A 205 27.42 -0.93 23.57
C PRO A 205 27.73 -1.94 24.69
N ALA A 206 28.80 -1.71 25.42
CA ALA A 206 29.13 -2.51 26.60
C ALA A 206 27.95 -2.48 27.60
N GLY A 207 27.53 -3.67 28.04
CA GLY A 207 26.37 -3.82 28.94
C GLY A 207 25.01 -3.93 28.25
N TYR A 208 24.95 -4.03 26.92
CA TYR A 208 23.71 -4.22 26.16
C TYR A 208 23.13 -5.66 26.27
N GLY A 209 23.49 -6.40 27.29
CA GLY A 209 23.08 -7.79 27.50
C GLY A 209 23.90 -8.79 26.67
N SER A 210 24.56 -9.70 27.35
CA SER A 210 25.30 -10.82 26.75
C SER A 210 24.49 -12.12 26.76
N GLY A 211 23.20 -12.03 27.13
CA GLY A 211 22.34 -13.20 27.32
C GLY A 211 22.03 -13.93 26.00
N ALA A 212 22.11 -15.26 26.08
CA ALA A 212 21.72 -16.16 24.98
C ALA A 212 20.20 -16.22 24.78
N HIS A 213 19.41 -15.53 25.62
CA HIS A 213 17.96 -15.52 25.60
C HIS A 213 17.43 -14.09 25.45
N ASP A 214 16.36 -13.90 24.68
CA ASP A 214 15.69 -12.62 24.44
C ASP A 214 15.23 -11.92 25.72
N ASP A 215 14.93 -12.68 26.79
CA ASP A 215 14.41 -12.20 28.08
C ASP A 215 15.44 -11.40 28.90
N GLU A 216 16.72 -11.45 28.58
CA GLU A 216 17.80 -10.78 29.33
C GLU A 216 18.29 -9.48 28.69
N ARG A 217 17.73 -9.09 27.53
CA ARG A 217 18.15 -7.87 26.83
C ARG A 217 17.31 -6.66 27.26
N PRO A 218 17.94 -5.49 27.48
CA PRO A 218 17.16 -4.26 27.63
C PRO A 218 16.45 -3.97 26.31
N VAL A 219 15.12 -4.08 26.31
CA VAL A 219 14.30 -3.79 25.16
C VAL A 219 14.08 -2.28 25.07
N ASP A 220 14.61 -1.64 24.03
CA ASP A 220 14.41 -0.20 23.76
C ASP A 220 13.39 -0.04 22.63
N TYR A 221 12.26 0.58 22.96
CA TYR A 221 11.21 0.90 21.98
C TYR A 221 11.24 2.38 21.65
N LYS A 222 11.20 2.70 20.36
CA LYS A 222 11.17 4.08 19.87
C LYS A 222 9.90 4.35 19.06
N PRO A 223 9.30 5.53 19.22
CA PRO A 223 8.16 5.91 18.39
C PRO A 223 8.60 6.23 16.96
N ARG A 224 7.70 5.93 16.00
CA ARG A 224 7.81 6.31 14.60
C ARG A 224 6.44 6.70 14.08
N ASN A 225 6.08 7.96 14.29
CA ASN A 225 4.74 8.44 13.96
C ASN A 225 4.67 8.98 12.54
N SER A 226 3.54 8.75 11.88
CA SER A 226 3.29 9.21 10.51
C SER A 226 1.92 9.85 10.39
N PHE A 227 1.85 11.03 9.80
CA PHE A 227 0.63 11.78 9.54
C PHE A 227 0.56 12.10 8.07
N SER A 228 -0.59 11.91 7.44
CA SER A 228 -0.80 12.26 6.04
C SER A 228 -2.17 12.85 5.80
N ALA A 229 -2.24 13.68 4.76
CA ALA A 229 -3.48 14.20 4.21
C ALA A 229 -3.45 13.96 2.71
N ALA A 230 -4.44 13.26 2.17
CA ALA A 230 -4.61 13.08 0.73
C ALA A 230 -5.82 13.88 0.27
N PHE A 231 -5.60 14.82 -0.61
CA PHE A 231 -6.66 15.58 -1.28
C PHE A 231 -6.72 15.16 -2.73
N SER A 232 -7.91 14.77 -3.19
CA SER A 232 -8.10 14.44 -4.60
C SER A 232 -9.32 15.14 -5.20
N VAL A 233 -9.21 15.45 -6.49
CA VAL A 233 -10.30 15.95 -7.32
C VAL A 233 -10.41 15.07 -8.54
N ALA A 234 -11.51 14.34 -8.65
CA ALA A 234 -11.83 13.52 -9.82
C ALA A 234 -12.90 14.21 -10.65
N GLN A 235 -12.71 14.24 -11.97
CA GLN A 235 -13.61 14.90 -12.92
C GLN A 235 -13.93 13.97 -14.08
N VAL A 236 -15.21 13.75 -14.32
CA VAL A 236 -15.73 13.20 -15.58
C VAL A 236 -15.79 14.32 -16.60
N ILE A 237 -14.84 14.39 -17.52
CA ILE A 237 -14.71 15.46 -18.51
C ILE A 237 -15.70 15.23 -19.65
N ASN A 238 -15.84 13.97 -20.08
CA ASN A 238 -16.84 13.56 -21.06
C ASN A 238 -17.09 12.04 -20.95
N LYS A 239 -17.97 11.50 -21.81
CA LYS A 239 -18.35 10.07 -21.81
C LYS A 239 -17.20 9.08 -21.95
N ARG A 240 -16.04 9.53 -22.42
CA ARG A 240 -14.86 8.69 -22.70
C ARG A 240 -13.64 9.06 -21.89
N PHE A 241 -13.66 10.19 -21.16
CA PHE A 241 -12.46 10.68 -20.49
C PHE A 241 -12.77 11.15 -19.07
N GLN A 242 -11.98 10.60 -18.14
CA GLN A 242 -11.98 10.97 -16.72
C GLN A 242 -10.55 11.29 -16.30
N ALA A 243 -10.39 12.28 -15.44
CA ALA A 243 -9.11 12.64 -14.86
C ALA A 243 -9.23 12.86 -13.35
N MET A 244 -8.15 12.63 -12.61
CA MET A 244 -8.06 12.84 -11.17
C MET A 244 -6.72 13.47 -10.84
N LEU A 245 -6.74 14.55 -10.08
CA LEU A 245 -5.55 15.14 -9.47
C LEU A 245 -5.48 14.69 -8.01
N ILE A 246 -4.28 14.35 -7.52
CA ILE A 246 -4.04 13.86 -6.17
C ILE A 246 -2.84 14.61 -5.57
N ILE A 247 -2.96 15.09 -4.34
CA ILE A 247 -1.89 15.75 -3.58
C ILE A 247 -1.87 15.13 -2.18
N GLU A 248 -0.72 14.59 -1.74
CA GLU A 248 -0.64 13.78 -0.52
C GLU A 248 0.50 14.21 0.41
N PRO A 249 0.49 15.43 1.00
CA PRO A 249 1.49 15.79 1.99
C PRO A 249 1.51 14.79 3.14
N ALA A 250 2.73 14.43 3.57
CA ALA A 250 2.93 13.54 4.70
C ALA A 250 4.11 14.02 5.58
N TYR A 251 3.98 13.78 6.87
CA TYR A 251 4.98 14.08 7.89
C TYR A 251 5.28 12.84 8.70
N GLN A 252 6.55 12.53 8.87
CA GLN A 252 7.02 11.45 9.74
C GLN A 252 7.95 12.00 10.81
N HIS A 253 7.85 11.48 12.03
CA HIS A 253 8.68 11.86 13.15
C HIS A 253 9.00 10.66 14.05
N GLY A 254 10.21 10.63 14.60
CA GLY A 254 10.72 9.63 15.51
C GLY A 254 11.86 8.81 14.91
N LEU A 255 11.94 7.52 15.21
CA LEU A 255 13.01 6.65 14.70
C LEU A 255 12.77 6.33 13.22
N LEU A 256 13.40 7.07 12.31
CA LEU A 256 13.32 6.86 10.88
C LEU A 256 14.49 6.05 10.31
N ALA A 257 15.60 5.93 11.04
CA ALA A 257 16.74 5.08 10.72
C ALA A 257 16.47 3.62 11.12
N THR A 258 17.00 2.68 10.35
CA THR A 258 16.91 1.23 10.61
C THR A 258 18.12 0.77 11.40
N LYS A 259 17.98 0.61 12.71
CA LYS A 259 19.11 0.41 13.64
C LYS A 259 19.85 -0.93 13.52
N TYR A 260 19.30 -1.89 12.81
CA TYR A 260 20.01 -3.13 12.51
C TYR A 260 20.80 -3.10 11.18
N GLN A 261 20.71 -2.01 10.38
CA GLN A 261 21.54 -1.81 9.19
C GLN A 261 22.92 -1.27 9.59
N ARG A 262 23.94 -1.77 8.91
CA ARG A 262 25.34 -1.36 9.08
C ARG A 262 25.71 -0.40 7.96
N ASP A 263 26.43 0.65 8.31
CA ASP A 263 27.07 1.54 7.34
C ASP A 263 28.57 1.56 7.58
N TYR A 264 29.35 1.43 6.52
CA TYR A 264 30.80 1.33 6.55
C TYR A 264 31.46 2.63 6.09
N PHE A 265 32.51 3.02 6.81
CA PHE A 265 33.20 4.27 6.62
C PHE A 265 34.55 4.10 5.94
N THR A 266 35.13 5.20 5.43
CA THR A 266 36.43 5.21 4.73
C THR A 266 37.61 4.80 5.60
N ASP A 267 37.49 4.84 6.93
CA ASP A 267 38.48 4.38 7.89
C ASP A 267 38.34 2.89 8.24
N GLY A 268 37.40 2.19 7.63
CA GLY A 268 37.08 0.79 7.90
C GLY A 268 36.16 0.57 9.11
N SER A 269 35.75 1.62 9.81
CA SER A 269 34.78 1.50 10.90
C SER A 269 33.37 1.20 10.37
N ALA A 270 32.56 0.52 11.20
CA ALA A 270 31.16 0.27 10.96
C ALA A 270 30.30 0.96 12.03
N ARG A 271 29.17 1.52 11.64
CA ARG A 271 28.17 2.12 12.54
C ARG A 271 26.76 1.70 12.11
N VAL A 272 25.81 1.79 13.04
CA VAL A 272 24.38 1.58 12.67
C VAL A 272 23.88 2.79 11.91
N GLU A 273 22.97 2.56 10.97
CA GLU A 273 22.33 3.61 10.17
C GLU A 273 21.87 4.80 11.04
N ASN A 274 22.12 6.00 10.56
CA ASN A 274 21.69 7.23 11.22
C ASN A 274 21.09 8.22 10.25
N LEU A 275 19.78 8.44 10.37
CA LEU A 275 19.01 9.37 9.54
C LEU A 275 18.31 10.42 10.41
N PRO A 276 17.93 11.57 9.87
CA PRO A 276 17.14 12.56 10.61
C PRO A 276 15.83 11.96 11.14
N ASP A 277 15.40 12.42 12.30
CA ASP A 277 14.18 12.01 13.00
C ASP A 277 12.89 12.60 12.41
N THR A 278 13.00 13.42 11.37
CA THR A 278 11.86 14.07 10.70
C THR A 278 11.97 13.94 9.18
N ARG A 279 10.82 13.68 8.53
CA ARG A 279 10.72 13.62 7.07
C ARG A 279 9.39 14.21 6.59
N TYR A 280 9.46 15.23 5.74
CA TYR A 280 8.32 15.82 5.04
C TYR A 280 8.30 15.31 3.61
N LYS A 281 7.15 14.82 3.15
CA LYS A 281 6.95 14.23 1.82
C LYS A 281 5.82 14.95 1.11
N LEU A 282 5.96 15.14 -0.19
CA LEU A 282 4.91 15.71 -1.03
C LEU A 282 4.84 14.97 -2.38
N PRO A 283 4.09 13.89 -2.47
CA PRO A 283 3.69 13.31 -3.75
C PRO A 283 2.53 14.11 -4.37
N ILE A 284 2.61 14.30 -5.69
CA ILE A 284 1.55 14.90 -6.51
C ILE A 284 1.33 13.96 -7.69
N GLY A 285 0.10 13.54 -7.92
CA GLY A 285 -0.26 12.57 -8.95
C GLY A 285 -1.39 13.03 -9.84
N ILE A 286 -1.39 12.59 -11.08
CA ILE A 286 -2.51 12.69 -12.01
C ILE A 286 -2.84 11.31 -12.58
N ARG A 287 -4.11 10.96 -12.53
CA ARG A 287 -4.64 9.73 -13.13
C ARG A 287 -5.61 10.09 -14.24
N MET A 288 -5.54 9.36 -15.35
CA MET A 288 -6.43 9.56 -16.47
C MET A 288 -6.92 8.21 -16.98
N ASN A 289 -8.22 8.12 -17.29
CA ASN A 289 -8.86 6.97 -17.90
C ASN A 289 -9.52 7.41 -19.21
N TYR A 290 -9.14 6.78 -20.31
CA TYR A 290 -9.72 7.02 -21.62
C TYR A 290 -10.36 5.73 -22.16
N PHE A 291 -11.65 5.78 -22.45
CA PHE A 291 -12.43 4.67 -22.97
C PHE A 291 -12.39 4.69 -24.50
N LEU A 292 -11.56 3.83 -25.09
CA LEU A 292 -11.40 3.71 -26.54
C LEU A 292 -12.37 2.64 -27.08
N GLY A 293 -13.56 3.08 -27.50
CA GLY A 293 -14.65 2.17 -27.88
C GLY A 293 -15.13 1.33 -26.70
N ASP A 294 -15.63 0.12 -27.01
CA ASP A 294 -16.23 -0.78 -26.01
C ASP A 294 -15.24 -1.82 -25.47
N TYR A 295 -14.07 -1.94 -26.11
CA TYR A 295 -13.11 -3.02 -25.85
C TYR A 295 -11.87 -2.59 -25.08
N PHE A 296 -11.42 -1.34 -25.23
CA PHE A 296 -10.15 -0.88 -24.67
C PHE A 296 -10.37 0.25 -23.66
N ILE A 297 -9.67 0.17 -22.56
CA ILE A 297 -9.56 1.28 -21.60
C ILE A 297 -8.07 1.60 -21.47
N ILE A 298 -7.69 2.84 -21.70
CA ILE A 298 -6.33 3.32 -21.48
C ILE A 298 -6.32 4.00 -20.12
N ARG A 299 -5.59 3.42 -19.18
CA ARG A 299 -5.39 3.95 -17.83
C ARG A 299 -3.97 4.43 -17.71
N THR A 300 -3.78 5.69 -17.36
CA THR A 300 -2.46 6.26 -17.11
C THR A 300 -2.40 6.86 -15.74
N PHE A 301 -1.22 6.78 -15.12
CA PHE A 301 -0.93 7.44 -13.86
C PHE A 301 0.47 8.04 -13.95
N TYR A 302 0.59 9.31 -13.58
CA TYR A 302 1.88 9.97 -13.39
C TYR A 302 1.95 10.51 -11.97
N ARG A 303 3.09 10.34 -11.30
CA ARG A 303 3.36 10.87 -9.97
C ARG A 303 4.73 11.52 -9.92
N TYR A 304 4.78 12.74 -9.43
CA TYR A 304 5.99 13.39 -8.96
C TYR A 304 6.06 13.30 -7.43
N TYR A 305 7.20 12.88 -6.91
CA TYR A 305 7.48 12.79 -5.48
C TYR A 305 8.68 13.66 -5.13
N MET A 306 8.61 14.36 -4.00
CA MET A 306 9.74 15.06 -3.40
C MET A 306 9.67 15.01 -1.87
N ASP A 307 10.85 15.07 -1.21
CA ASP A 307 10.96 15.17 0.23
C ASP A 307 12.12 16.05 0.69
N ASN A 308 12.16 16.34 1.99
CA ASN A 308 13.22 17.16 2.58
C ASN A 308 14.54 16.40 2.79
N TRP A 309 14.60 15.09 2.55
CA TRP A 309 15.85 14.32 2.52
C TRP A 309 16.56 14.44 1.16
N GLY A 310 15.91 15.01 0.17
CA GLY A 310 16.44 15.25 -1.17
C GLY A 310 16.00 14.23 -2.20
N VAL A 311 15.20 13.24 -1.83
CA VAL A 311 14.63 12.29 -2.79
C VAL A 311 13.65 13.02 -3.70
N ARG A 312 13.79 12.79 -5.01
CA ARG A 312 12.84 13.22 -6.05
C ARG A 312 12.60 12.04 -6.97
N ALA A 313 11.36 11.79 -7.32
CA ALA A 313 11.05 10.67 -8.20
C ALA A 313 9.90 11.00 -9.17
N HIS A 314 10.01 10.46 -10.37
CA HIS A 314 9.00 10.48 -11.41
C HIS A 314 8.52 9.05 -11.63
N THR A 315 7.24 8.79 -11.45
CA THR A 315 6.62 7.49 -11.73
C THR A 315 5.60 7.67 -12.84
N PHE A 316 5.69 6.85 -13.87
CA PHE A 316 4.69 6.75 -14.93
C PHE A 316 4.16 5.32 -15.00
N GLU A 317 2.85 5.17 -15.12
CA GLU A 317 2.19 3.86 -15.26
C GLU A 317 1.19 3.91 -16.42
N LEU A 318 1.15 2.83 -17.18
CA LEU A 318 0.18 2.56 -18.24
C LEU A 318 -0.40 1.16 -18.01
N GLU A 319 -1.72 1.07 -17.96
CA GLU A 319 -2.47 -0.19 -17.98
C GLU A 319 -3.54 -0.13 -19.07
N VAL A 320 -3.67 -1.20 -19.84
CA VAL A 320 -4.61 -1.25 -20.96
C VAL A 320 -5.54 -2.46 -20.82
N PRO A 321 -6.61 -2.37 -20.00
CA PRO A 321 -7.64 -3.40 -19.98
C PRO A 321 -8.29 -3.61 -21.35
N VAL A 322 -8.18 -4.82 -21.86
CA VAL A 322 -8.77 -5.27 -23.12
C VAL A 322 -9.90 -6.25 -22.81
N LYS A 323 -11.14 -5.89 -23.13
CA LYS A 323 -12.30 -6.77 -22.99
C LYS A 323 -12.35 -7.73 -24.18
N LEU A 324 -11.93 -8.97 -23.97
CA LEU A 324 -12.00 -10.03 -25.01
C LEU A 324 -13.41 -10.59 -25.14
N SER A 325 -14.17 -10.55 -24.06
CA SER A 325 -15.61 -10.85 -24.04
C SER A 325 -16.30 -10.02 -22.95
N SER A 326 -17.63 -10.17 -22.82
CA SER A 326 -18.41 -9.50 -21.77
C SER A 326 -18.03 -9.94 -20.34
N PHE A 327 -17.28 -11.04 -20.19
CA PHE A 327 -16.92 -11.62 -18.89
C PHE A 327 -15.44 -11.97 -18.75
N PHE A 328 -14.63 -11.72 -19.78
CA PHE A 328 -13.19 -11.99 -19.75
C PHE A 328 -12.40 -10.79 -20.25
N SER A 329 -11.45 -10.33 -19.45
CA SER A 329 -10.53 -9.24 -19.79
C SER A 329 -9.07 -9.60 -19.49
N VAL A 330 -8.18 -9.00 -20.27
CA VAL A 330 -6.73 -9.09 -20.14
C VAL A 330 -6.19 -7.68 -20.06
N SER A 331 -5.36 -7.39 -19.04
CA SER A 331 -4.84 -6.04 -18.80
C SER A 331 -3.32 -6.07 -18.71
N PRO A 332 -2.59 -5.88 -19.80
CA PRO A 332 -1.15 -5.62 -19.74
C PRO A 332 -0.90 -4.28 -19.05
N PHE A 333 0.17 -4.22 -18.26
CA PHE A 333 0.58 -3.00 -17.57
C PHE A 333 2.10 -2.82 -17.59
N TYR A 334 2.51 -1.57 -17.53
CA TYR A 334 3.90 -1.16 -17.41
C TYR A 334 4.00 0.07 -16.51
N ARG A 335 4.95 0.03 -15.55
CA ARG A 335 5.31 1.16 -14.69
C ARG A 335 6.80 1.42 -14.81
N TYR A 336 7.16 2.68 -14.99
CA TYR A 336 8.53 3.15 -14.95
C TYR A 336 8.69 4.15 -13.81
N ASN A 337 9.77 4.03 -13.06
CA ASN A 337 10.14 4.97 -12.02
C ASN A 337 11.59 5.42 -12.22
N ASN A 338 11.84 6.72 -12.06
CA ASN A 338 13.17 7.32 -12.05
C ASN A 338 13.30 8.16 -10.78
N GLN A 339 14.25 7.78 -9.92
CA GLN A 339 14.49 8.36 -8.61
C GLN A 339 15.88 8.97 -8.53
N GLN A 340 15.96 10.21 -8.09
CA GLN A 340 17.16 10.82 -7.51
C GLN A 340 17.20 10.41 -6.02
N GLY A 341 18.33 9.90 -5.55
CA GLY A 341 18.50 9.44 -4.18
C GLY A 341 18.55 10.55 -3.14
N THR A 342 18.51 10.13 -1.89
CA THR A 342 18.72 11.04 -0.74
C THR A 342 20.14 11.58 -0.70
N ARG A 343 20.32 12.74 -0.09
CA ARG A 343 21.65 13.31 0.16
C ARG A 343 22.49 12.55 1.20
N TYR A 344 21.88 11.60 1.91
CA TYR A 344 22.52 10.81 2.96
C TYR A 344 23.02 9.45 2.47
N PHE A 345 22.69 9.08 1.22
CA PHE A 345 23.10 7.82 0.64
C PHE A 345 24.56 7.87 0.16
N THR A 346 25.33 6.86 0.56
CA THR A 346 26.66 6.59 0.03
C THR A 346 26.88 5.06 -0.01
N PRO A 347 27.51 4.51 -1.07
CA PRO A 347 27.81 3.07 -1.15
C PRO A 347 28.74 2.58 -0.04
N TYR A 348 28.82 1.26 0.10
CA TYR A 348 29.68 0.54 1.07
C TYR A 348 31.09 1.13 1.16
N GLY A 349 31.56 1.39 2.38
CA GLY A 349 32.92 1.84 2.69
C GLY A 349 33.28 3.24 2.23
N MET A 350 32.31 4.05 1.78
CA MET A 350 32.58 5.39 1.23
C MET A 350 32.04 6.54 2.10
N HIS A 351 31.35 6.26 3.22
CA HIS A 351 30.95 7.28 4.17
C HIS A 351 32.13 7.99 4.80
N GLN A 352 32.03 9.32 4.96
CA GLN A 352 33.06 10.11 5.66
C GLN A 352 32.83 10.04 7.17
N ILE A 353 33.90 10.00 7.95
CA ILE A 353 33.82 9.98 9.44
C ILE A 353 33.04 11.18 9.98
N SER A 354 33.09 12.31 9.27
CA SER A 354 32.40 13.57 9.62
C SER A 354 30.89 13.57 9.30
N ASP A 355 30.39 12.55 8.56
CA ASP A 355 28.99 12.50 8.19
C ASP A 355 28.11 12.32 9.44
N LYS A 356 27.20 13.25 9.64
CA LYS A 356 26.25 13.18 10.76
C LYS A 356 25.11 12.22 10.47
N TYR A 357 24.60 12.21 9.23
CA TYR A 357 23.54 11.34 8.77
C TYR A 357 24.04 10.55 7.58
N TYR A 358 23.76 9.26 7.57
CA TYR A 358 24.29 8.32 6.59
C TYR A 358 23.40 7.09 6.46
N THR A 359 23.37 6.53 5.26
CA THR A 359 22.71 5.27 4.90
C THR A 359 23.36 4.66 3.66
N SER A 360 23.49 3.35 3.64
CA SER A 360 23.85 2.57 2.44
C SER A 360 22.67 1.76 1.89
N ASP A 361 21.45 2.12 2.30
CA ASP A 361 20.22 1.51 1.79
C ASP A 361 19.94 1.95 0.35
N PHE A 362 20.02 1.02 -0.59
CA PHE A 362 19.80 1.26 -2.02
C PHE A 362 18.37 1.64 -2.37
N ASP A 363 17.39 1.48 -1.47
CA ASP A 363 16.05 2.02 -1.66
C ASP A 363 16.02 3.55 -1.62
N LEU A 364 17.03 4.14 -0.97
CA LEU A 364 17.24 5.60 -0.90
C LEU A 364 18.24 6.12 -1.94
N ALA A 365 18.83 5.25 -2.74
CA ALA A 365 19.78 5.59 -3.81
C ALA A 365 19.11 6.21 -5.03
N SER A 366 19.92 6.79 -5.90
CA SER A 366 19.49 7.14 -7.25
C SER A 366 19.35 5.87 -8.09
N MET A 367 18.16 5.69 -8.70
CA MET A 367 17.86 4.49 -9.47
C MET A 367 16.75 4.75 -10.48
N HIS A 368 16.66 3.85 -11.45
CA HIS A 368 15.44 3.68 -12.25
C HIS A 368 14.94 2.24 -12.12
N SER A 369 13.64 2.06 -12.27
CA SER A 369 13.02 0.74 -12.20
C SER A 369 11.87 0.61 -13.18
N SER A 370 11.62 -0.63 -13.60
CA SER A 370 10.51 -1.04 -14.45
C SER A 370 9.71 -2.14 -13.77
N PHE A 371 8.40 -2.07 -13.85
CA PHE A 371 7.48 -3.10 -13.39
C PHE A 371 6.48 -3.37 -14.50
N MET A 372 6.46 -4.60 -15.01
CA MET A 372 5.60 -4.99 -16.11
C MET A 372 4.90 -6.30 -15.82
N GLY A 373 3.73 -6.48 -16.42
CA GLY A 373 3.00 -7.72 -16.21
C GLY A 373 1.66 -7.76 -16.92
N LEU A 374 0.87 -8.72 -16.49
CA LEU A 374 -0.41 -9.06 -17.07
C LEU A 374 -1.42 -9.39 -15.98
N ASP A 375 -2.62 -8.87 -16.11
CA ASP A 375 -3.77 -9.22 -15.29
C ASP A 375 -4.84 -9.93 -16.15
N LEU A 376 -5.35 -11.05 -15.63
CA LEU A 376 -6.41 -11.86 -16.25
C LEU A 376 -7.62 -11.86 -15.32
N ARG A 377 -8.76 -11.38 -15.79
CA ARG A 377 -9.99 -11.34 -15.01
C ARG A 377 -11.13 -12.07 -15.70
N VAL A 378 -11.80 -12.92 -14.92
CA VAL A 378 -12.98 -13.68 -15.33
C VAL A 378 -14.15 -13.36 -14.40
N SER A 379 -15.28 -12.86 -14.95
CA SER A 379 -16.46 -12.50 -14.17
C SER A 379 -17.75 -12.84 -14.95
N PRO A 380 -18.10 -14.13 -15.08
CA PRO A 380 -19.23 -14.57 -15.87
C PRO A 380 -20.58 -14.34 -15.19
N PRO A 381 -21.67 -14.07 -15.92
CA PRO A 381 -22.98 -13.74 -15.35
C PRO A 381 -23.59 -14.84 -14.43
N LYS A 382 -23.21 -16.10 -14.66
CA LYS A 382 -23.65 -17.24 -13.84
C LYS A 382 -22.71 -17.56 -12.67
N GLY A 383 -21.69 -16.72 -12.46
CA GLY A 383 -20.60 -16.93 -11.51
C GLY A 383 -19.50 -17.84 -12.06
N VAL A 384 -18.31 -17.71 -11.49
CA VAL A 384 -17.13 -18.50 -11.84
C VAL A 384 -17.42 -19.98 -11.56
N PHE A 385 -17.08 -20.85 -12.50
CA PHE A 385 -17.44 -22.29 -12.47
C PHE A 385 -18.94 -22.57 -12.27
N GLY A 386 -19.83 -21.62 -12.72
CA GLY A 386 -21.28 -21.74 -12.56
C GLY A 386 -21.81 -21.51 -11.15
N ARG A 387 -20.97 -21.07 -10.22
CA ARG A 387 -21.36 -20.77 -8.82
C ARG A 387 -21.73 -19.30 -8.68
N ARG A 388 -23.00 -18.99 -8.53
CA ARG A 388 -23.55 -17.63 -8.51
C ARG A 388 -22.93 -16.71 -7.46
N HIS A 389 -22.51 -17.24 -6.31
CA HIS A 389 -21.87 -16.49 -5.24
C HIS A 389 -20.39 -16.18 -5.53
N PHE A 390 -19.74 -16.92 -6.43
CA PHE A 390 -18.36 -16.65 -6.84
C PHE A 390 -18.37 -15.76 -8.09
N THR A 391 -18.28 -14.45 -7.89
CA THR A 391 -18.59 -13.44 -8.91
C THR A 391 -17.40 -13.10 -9.80
N ALA A 392 -16.17 -13.16 -9.31
CA ALA A 392 -14.98 -12.92 -10.13
C ALA A 392 -13.76 -13.69 -9.62
N LEU A 393 -12.90 -14.06 -10.58
CA LEU A 393 -11.56 -14.60 -10.39
C LEU A 393 -10.58 -13.69 -11.14
N GLU A 394 -9.47 -13.32 -10.48
CA GLU A 394 -8.43 -12.49 -11.07
C GLU A 394 -7.06 -13.09 -10.75
N LEU A 395 -6.21 -13.19 -11.77
CA LEU A 395 -4.84 -13.66 -11.67
C LEU A 395 -3.92 -12.60 -12.28
N ARG A 396 -3.01 -12.07 -11.46
CA ARG A 396 -2.04 -11.06 -11.87
C ARG A 396 -0.62 -11.58 -11.71
N TYR A 397 0.20 -11.39 -12.73
CA TYR A 397 1.64 -11.59 -12.69
C TYR A 397 2.35 -10.28 -12.98
N GLY A 398 3.40 -9.98 -12.21
CA GLY A 398 4.26 -8.82 -12.42
C GLY A 398 5.74 -9.16 -12.22
N HIS A 399 6.59 -8.59 -13.06
CA HIS A 399 8.03 -8.67 -12.97
C HIS A 399 8.63 -7.28 -12.79
N TYR A 400 9.44 -7.13 -11.75
CA TYR A 400 10.09 -5.87 -11.37
C TYR A 400 11.59 -5.96 -11.60
N LEU A 401 12.16 -4.91 -12.17
CA LEU A 401 13.60 -4.76 -12.40
C LEU A 401 14.05 -3.39 -11.90
N ARG A 402 15.16 -3.34 -11.19
CA ARG A 402 15.79 -2.12 -10.69
C ARG A 402 17.23 -2.01 -11.20
N SER A 403 17.63 -0.80 -11.61
CA SER A 403 18.99 -0.54 -12.16
C SER A 403 20.12 -0.86 -11.19
N THR A 404 19.82 -0.98 -9.90
CA THR A 404 20.77 -1.39 -8.85
C THR A 404 20.91 -2.91 -8.70
N GLY A 405 20.29 -3.69 -9.58
CA GLY A 405 20.45 -5.16 -9.62
C GLY A 405 19.35 -5.97 -8.93
N LEU A 406 18.42 -5.32 -8.19
CA LEU A 406 17.29 -6.04 -7.61
C LEU A 406 16.26 -6.38 -8.69
N ASN A 407 15.78 -7.62 -8.66
CA ASN A 407 14.65 -8.08 -9.46
C ASN A 407 13.62 -8.80 -8.58
N SER A 408 12.36 -8.79 -8.98
CA SER A 408 11.33 -9.55 -8.26
C SER A 408 10.20 -10.03 -9.15
N ASN A 409 9.54 -11.10 -8.69
CA ASN A 409 8.34 -11.68 -9.31
C ASN A 409 7.19 -11.66 -8.32
N ILE A 410 6.00 -11.30 -8.78
CA ILE A 410 4.79 -11.20 -7.97
C ILE A 410 3.68 -11.96 -8.69
N VAL A 411 3.05 -12.90 -8.00
CA VAL A 411 1.83 -13.58 -8.47
C VAL A 411 0.73 -13.28 -7.47
N THR A 412 -0.39 -12.75 -7.93
CA THR A 412 -1.56 -12.45 -7.09
C THR A 412 -2.78 -13.15 -7.62
N LEU A 413 -3.50 -13.84 -6.74
CA LEU A 413 -4.79 -14.47 -6.98
C LEU A 413 -5.85 -13.76 -6.15
N ALA A 414 -6.90 -13.23 -6.80
CA ALA A 414 -8.01 -12.61 -6.11
C ALA A 414 -9.34 -13.33 -6.45
N LEU A 415 -10.09 -13.66 -5.40
CA LEU A 415 -11.39 -14.33 -5.47
C LEU A 415 -12.44 -13.41 -4.87
N LYS A 416 -13.52 -13.17 -5.62
CA LYS A 416 -14.59 -12.28 -5.22
C LYS A 416 -15.91 -13.02 -5.09
N PHE A 417 -16.54 -12.89 -3.93
CA PHE A 417 -17.81 -13.51 -3.60
C PHE A 417 -18.89 -12.47 -3.25
N LYS A 418 -20.16 -12.83 -3.50
CA LYS A 418 -21.32 -12.00 -3.18
C LYS A 418 -22.49 -12.86 -2.67
#